data_80132e1f9fb40a1387ea1ddff8b781ea
#
_entry.id   80132e1f9fb40a1387ea1ddff8b781ea
#
_cell.length_a   1.000
_cell.length_b   1.000
_cell.length_c   1.000
_cell.angle_alpha   90.00
_cell.angle_beta   90.00
_cell.angle_gamma   90.00
#
_symmetry.space_group_name_H-M   'P 1'
#
loop_
_entity.id
_entity.type
_entity.pdbx_description
1 polymer ?
#
loop_
_entity_poly.entity_id
_entity_poly.type
_entity_poly.pdbx_seq_one_letter_code
_entity_poly.pdbx_strand_id
1 'polypeptide(L)'
;ATAEGAHALSIRQIFDGSSQPLSVVGDSPTQDYAVLRVLLAIFWRAHHHDLAGQLSSQGGPDSFDWIDWFLETREDLRQNGNDRIVLDYLNQYQDRFDLLHPEVPFMQVADLHTSKNTFAPVSRIIPEAEHDYFTMRTGKGRATLDFAEAARWVIHTQAYDYSGIKSGAVGDPRLKGGKGYPIGTGWTGMTGGTVVRGDTLLETLLLNSTESAIGAEAALDKPVWERPQDTATQRIPDAESIAPKGAADLATWQERRIRLPVSYTHL
;
A
#
# COMPACT_ATOMS: atom_id res chain seq x y z
N ALA A 1 -12.72 -1.42 10.89
CA ALA A 1 -13.91 -1.54 11.77
C ALA A 1 -13.84 -0.46 12.84
N THR A 2 -14.99 0.04 13.26
CA THR A 2 -15.18 0.96 14.39
C THR A 2 -16.04 0.25 15.45
N ALA A 3 -16.30 0.91 16.57
CA ALA A 3 -17.24 0.39 17.59
C ALA A 3 -18.66 0.16 17.04
N GLU A 4 -19.04 0.89 15.99
CA GLU A 4 -20.36 0.82 15.34
C GLU A 4 -20.45 -0.23 14.23
N GLY A 5 -19.32 -0.86 13.86
CA GLY A 5 -19.27 -1.87 12.82
C GLY A 5 -18.19 -1.62 11.75
N ALA A 6 -18.29 -2.34 10.62
CA ALA A 6 -17.38 -2.18 9.50
C ALA A 6 -17.86 -1.08 8.55
N HIS A 7 -16.99 -0.11 8.28
CA HIS A 7 -17.26 1.00 7.37
C HIS A 7 -16.09 1.20 6.42
N ALA A 8 -16.36 1.63 5.19
CA ALA A 8 -15.33 2.10 4.28
C ALA A 8 -14.87 3.50 4.71
N LEU A 9 -13.58 3.65 4.95
CA LEU A 9 -12.92 4.91 5.30
C LEU A 9 -11.85 5.21 4.26
N SER A 10 -11.69 6.48 3.92
CA SER A 10 -10.49 6.92 3.21
C SER A 10 -9.26 6.82 4.14
N ILE A 11 -8.06 6.73 3.56
CA ILE A 11 -6.82 6.76 4.35
C ILE A 11 -6.81 8.00 5.25
N ARG A 12 -7.23 9.17 4.75
CA ARG A 12 -7.29 10.41 5.52
C ARG A 12 -8.20 10.30 6.75
N GLN A 13 -9.40 9.71 6.61
CA GLN A 13 -10.34 9.54 7.73
C GLN A 13 -9.84 8.61 8.82
N ILE A 14 -8.84 7.78 8.55
CA ILE A 14 -8.19 6.96 9.57
C ILE A 14 -7.39 7.84 10.54
N PHE A 15 -6.80 8.95 10.05
CA PHE A 15 -5.87 9.78 10.79
C PHE A 15 -6.43 11.15 11.23
N ASP A 16 -7.60 11.57 10.75
CA ASP A 16 -8.11 12.93 10.99
C ASP A 16 -8.96 13.07 12.27
N GLY A 17 -9.19 11.97 12.98
CA GLY A 17 -10.00 11.95 14.20
C GLY A 17 -11.52 11.95 13.96
N SER A 18 -11.98 12.03 12.70
CA SER A 18 -13.41 11.96 12.36
C SER A 18 -14.02 10.59 12.62
N SER A 19 -13.18 9.57 12.66
CA SER A 19 -13.50 8.18 12.96
C SER A 19 -12.49 7.63 13.94
N GLN A 20 -12.88 6.68 14.76
CA GLN A 20 -11.97 5.97 15.64
C GLN A 20 -11.90 4.50 15.24
N PRO A 21 -11.16 4.17 14.16
CA PRO A 21 -11.06 2.80 13.71
C PRO A 21 -10.28 1.95 14.71
N LEU A 22 -10.79 0.74 14.98
CA LEU A 22 -10.17 -0.22 15.88
C LEU A 22 -9.24 -1.17 15.13
N SER A 23 -9.61 -1.51 13.89
CA SER A 23 -8.85 -2.45 13.07
C SER A 23 -9.19 -2.33 11.59
N VAL A 24 -8.33 -2.87 10.74
CA VAL A 24 -8.65 -3.13 9.34
C VAL A 24 -9.49 -4.41 9.26
N VAL A 25 -10.56 -4.38 8.47
CA VAL A 25 -11.42 -5.53 8.17
C VAL A 25 -11.80 -5.44 6.69
N GLY A 26 -11.37 -6.39 5.91
CA GLY A 26 -11.66 -6.53 4.48
C GLY A 26 -12.29 -7.89 4.16
N ASP A 27 -12.06 -8.36 2.95
CA ASP A 27 -12.65 -9.60 2.45
C ASP A 27 -11.89 -10.88 2.91
N SER A 28 -10.65 -10.71 3.36
CA SER A 28 -9.83 -11.82 3.87
C SER A 28 -8.75 -11.34 4.84
N PRO A 29 -8.26 -12.22 5.73
CA PRO A 29 -7.15 -11.88 6.64
C PRO A 29 -5.86 -11.45 5.92
N THR A 30 -5.58 -11.98 4.73
CA THR A 30 -4.43 -11.56 3.92
C THR A 30 -4.64 -10.18 3.33
N GLN A 31 -5.87 -9.81 2.97
CA GLN A 31 -6.20 -8.46 2.53
C GLN A 31 -6.06 -7.46 3.69
N ASP A 32 -6.55 -7.81 4.88
CA ASP A 32 -6.42 -6.98 6.09
C ASP A 32 -4.96 -6.70 6.39
N TYR A 33 -4.11 -7.73 6.35
CA TYR A 33 -2.68 -7.58 6.60
C TYR A 33 -1.98 -6.76 5.51
N ALA A 34 -2.32 -6.96 4.23
CA ALA A 34 -1.75 -6.17 3.14
C ALA A 34 -2.10 -4.68 3.27
N VAL A 35 -3.35 -4.35 3.61
CA VAL A 35 -3.79 -2.97 3.85
C VAL A 35 -3.09 -2.39 5.08
N LEU A 36 -3.00 -3.15 6.17
CA LEU A 36 -2.29 -2.70 7.38
C LEU A 36 -0.83 -2.35 7.09
N ARG A 37 -0.13 -3.13 6.24
CA ARG A 37 1.24 -2.83 5.84
C ARG A 37 1.38 -1.51 5.10
N VAL A 38 0.43 -1.17 4.23
CA VAL A 38 0.41 0.13 3.56
C VAL A 38 0.19 1.26 4.57
N LEU A 39 -0.71 1.10 5.54
CA LEU A 39 -0.92 2.07 6.60
C LEU A 39 0.32 2.24 7.49
N LEU A 40 1.01 1.15 7.81
CA LEU A 40 2.29 1.17 8.51
C LEU A 40 3.35 1.95 7.73
N ALA A 41 3.49 1.71 6.42
CA ALA A 41 4.42 2.44 5.59
C ALA A 41 4.13 3.96 5.56
N ILE A 42 2.86 4.34 5.51
CA ILE A 42 2.43 5.74 5.60
C ILE A 42 2.85 6.34 6.97
N PHE A 43 2.53 5.64 8.06
CA PHE A 43 2.84 6.07 9.42
C PHE A 43 4.35 6.21 9.62
N TRP A 44 5.14 5.19 9.28
CA TRP A 44 6.59 5.21 9.43
C TRP A 44 7.24 6.36 8.64
N ARG A 45 6.83 6.55 7.40
CA ARG A 45 7.41 7.60 6.55
C ARG A 45 7.03 9.00 6.97
N ALA A 46 5.79 9.21 7.40
CA ALA A 46 5.37 10.49 7.93
C ALA A 46 6.21 10.91 9.14
N HIS A 47 6.32 10.01 10.12
CA HIS A 47 7.12 10.27 11.33
C HIS A 47 8.62 10.35 11.05
N HIS A 48 9.15 9.58 10.09
CA HIS A 48 10.54 9.73 9.64
C HIS A 48 10.81 11.13 9.06
N HIS A 49 9.92 11.63 8.19
CA HIS A 49 10.08 12.95 7.57
C HIS A 49 10.02 14.06 8.62
N ASP A 50 9.10 13.97 9.58
CA ASP A 50 8.97 14.93 10.67
C ASP A 50 10.22 14.92 11.54
N LEU A 51 10.67 13.75 11.99
CA LEU A 51 11.88 13.57 12.77
C LEU A 51 13.12 14.11 12.04
N ALA A 52 13.31 13.78 10.77
CA ALA A 52 14.42 14.25 9.97
C ALA A 52 14.43 15.80 9.85
N GLY A 53 13.25 16.42 9.74
CA GLY A 53 13.08 17.86 9.78
C GLY A 53 13.49 18.48 11.12
N GLN A 54 13.06 17.88 12.22
CA GLN A 54 13.42 18.32 13.58
C GLN A 54 14.94 18.20 13.85
N LEU A 55 15.54 17.06 13.54
CA LEU A 55 16.96 16.81 13.74
C LEU A 55 17.84 17.76 12.89
N SER A 56 17.40 18.08 11.68
CA SER A 56 18.09 19.05 10.82
C SER A 56 18.08 20.46 11.42
N SER A 57 17.09 20.82 12.23
CA SER A 57 16.93 22.13 12.86
C SER A 57 17.55 22.22 14.25
N GLN A 58 17.74 21.12 14.97
CA GLN A 58 18.03 21.11 16.40
C GLN A 58 19.38 20.51 16.82
N GLY A 59 20.23 20.07 15.89
CA GLY A 59 21.61 19.70 16.27
C GLY A 59 22.08 18.28 15.95
N GLY A 60 21.36 17.54 15.15
CA GLY A 60 21.85 16.29 14.55
C GLY A 60 21.28 14.99 15.15
N PRO A 61 21.66 13.84 14.58
CA PRO A 61 21.04 12.54 14.87
C PRO A 61 21.28 11.98 16.27
N ASP A 62 22.26 12.50 17.01
CA ASP A 62 22.60 12.01 18.36
C ASP A 62 21.61 12.45 19.45
N SER A 63 20.58 13.25 19.09
CA SER A 63 19.57 13.73 20.03
C SER A 63 18.27 12.93 20.00
N PHE A 64 18.15 11.91 19.15
CA PHE A 64 16.93 11.10 19.05
C PHE A 64 16.92 10.00 20.11
N ASP A 65 15.94 10.04 21.02
CA ASP A 65 15.63 8.95 21.93
C ASP A 65 14.35 8.26 21.47
N TRP A 66 14.48 6.99 21.10
CA TRP A 66 13.37 6.17 20.61
C TRP A 66 12.27 5.98 21.66
N ILE A 67 12.65 5.79 22.93
CA ILE A 67 11.68 5.53 24.00
C ILE A 67 10.86 6.77 24.30
N ASP A 68 11.52 7.92 24.40
CA ASP A 68 10.86 9.20 24.64
C ASP A 68 9.91 9.52 23.46
N TRP A 69 10.39 9.41 22.23
CA TRP A 69 9.57 9.62 21.04
C TRP A 69 8.33 8.69 21.03
N PHE A 70 8.53 7.39 21.36
CA PHE A 70 7.44 6.42 21.37
C PHE A 70 6.38 6.75 22.42
N LEU A 71 6.79 7.12 23.62
CA LEU A 71 5.89 7.44 24.71
C LEU A 71 5.12 8.75 24.45
N GLU A 72 5.80 9.78 23.95
CA GLU A 72 5.19 11.07 23.59
C GLU A 72 4.20 10.91 22.44
N THR A 73 4.56 10.19 21.38
CA THR A 73 3.66 9.90 20.25
C THR A 73 2.46 9.11 20.71
N ARG A 74 2.63 8.10 21.58
CA ARG A 74 1.53 7.32 22.13
C ARG A 74 0.54 8.19 22.91
N GLU A 75 1.04 9.06 23.73
CA GLU A 75 0.20 9.95 24.54
C GLU A 75 -0.55 10.94 23.63
N ASP A 76 0.13 11.53 22.64
CA ASP A 76 -0.49 12.45 21.69
C ASP A 76 -1.63 11.78 20.89
N LEU A 77 -1.39 10.60 20.34
CA LEU A 77 -2.41 9.84 19.62
C LEU A 77 -3.63 9.48 20.50
N ARG A 78 -3.39 9.17 21.77
CA ARG A 78 -4.47 8.85 22.72
C ARG A 78 -5.30 10.07 23.11
N GLN A 79 -4.63 11.21 23.32
CA GLN A 79 -5.30 12.47 23.73
C GLN A 79 -6.09 13.08 22.57
N ASN A 80 -5.52 13.10 21.36
CA ASN A 80 -6.07 13.80 20.22
C ASN A 80 -6.95 12.93 19.33
N GLY A 81 -6.72 11.61 19.31
CA GLY A 81 -7.44 10.68 18.44
C GLY A 81 -7.19 10.90 16.95
N ASN A 82 -6.16 11.68 16.61
CA ASN A 82 -5.74 11.98 15.23
C ASN A 82 -4.21 12.01 15.14
N ASP A 83 -3.68 12.02 13.91
CA ASP A 83 -2.25 12.14 13.64
C ASP A 83 -2.01 13.22 12.59
N ARG A 84 -1.63 14.41 13.04
CA ARG A 84 -1.40 15.57 12.16
C ARG A 84 -0.15 15.39 11.30
N ILE A 85 0.87 14.71 11.80
CA ILE A 85 2.10 14.43 11.06
C ILE A 85 1.78 13.61 9.83
N VAL A 86 0.97 12.56 10.01
CA VAL A 86 0.50 11.74 8.89
C VAL A 86 -0.40 12.52 7.93
N LEU A 87 -1.27 13.40 8.43
CA LEU A 87 -2.13 14.22 7.56
C LEU A 87 -1.33 15.17 6.67
N ASP A 88 -0.28 15.80 7.21
CA ASP A 88 0.60 16.69 6.45
C ASP A 88 1.40 15.91 5.41
N TYR A 89 1.89 14.74 5.76
CA TYR A 89 2.53 13.83 4.82
C TYR A 89 1.59 13.39 3.68
N LEU A 90 0.34 13.03 3.98
CA LEU A 90 -0.66 12.68 2.98
C LEU A 90 -0.99 13.85 2.05
N ASN A 91 -0.98 15.09 2.54
CA ASN A 91 -1.16 16.29 1.72
C ASN A 91 -0.02 16.46 0.70
N GLN A 92 1.21 16.19 1.12
CA GLN A 92 2.39 16.27 0.24
C GLN A 92 2.33 15.28 -0.92
N TYR A 93 1.77 14.09 -0.71
CA TYR A 93 1.69 13.01 -1.72
C TYR A 93 0.26 12.75 -2.22
N GLN A 94 -0.64 13.73 -2.12
CA GLN A 94 -2.08 13.56 -2.39
C GLN A 94 -2.35 12.86 -3.73
N ASP A 95 -1.70 13.28 -4.82
CA ASP A 95 -1.93 12.73 -6.15
C ASP A 95 -1.53 11.26 -6.26
N ARG A 96 -0.55 10.82 -5.44
CA ARG A 96 -0.06 9.44 -5.41
C ARG A 96 -1.01 8.47 -4.70
N PHE A 97 -2.00 9.00 -3.97
CA PHE A 97 -3.06 8.22 -3.31
C PHE A 97 -4.38 8.23 -4.08
N ASP A 98 -4.45 8.89 -5.24
CA ASP A 98 -5.60 8.78 -6.13
C ASP A 98 -5.53 7.47 -6.92
N LEU A 99 -6.56 6.61 -6.73
CA LEU A 99 -6.66 5.31 -7.41
C LEU A 99 -6.76 5.45 -8.93
N LEU A 100 -7.30 6.54 -9.43
CA LEU A 100 -7.59 6.76 -10.84
C LEU A 100 -6.80 7.91 -11.45
N HIS A 101 -5.75 8.39 -10.78
CA HIS A 101 -4.92 9.45 -11.32
C HIS A 101 -4.42 9.08 -12.72
N PRO A 102 -4.53 9.97 -13.71
CA PRO A 102 -4.24 9.64 -15.11
C PRO A 102 -2.76 9.29 -15.36
N GLU A 103 -1.84 9.85 -14.56
CA GLU A 103 -0.39 9.69 -14.74
C GLU A 103 0.27 8.89 -13.62
N VAL A 104 -0.21 9.04 -12.38
CA VAL A 104 0.42 8.45 -11.18
C VAL A 104 -0.59 7.70 -10.31
N PRO A 105 -1.38 6.75 -10.87
CA PRO A 105 -2.42 6.06 -10.11
C PRO A 105 -1.84 5.23 -8.97
N PHE A 106 -2.55 5.24 -7.83
CA PHE A 106 -2.10 4.57 -6.62
C PHE A 106 -1.76 3.09 -6.86
N MET A 107 -0.50 2.72 -6.62
CA MET A 107 0.05 1.36 -6.78
C MET A 107 -0.23 0.70 -8.14
N GLN A 108 -0.34 1.49 -9.20
CA GLN A 108 -0.65 1.05 -10.55
C GLN A 108 0.31 1.67 -11.57
N VAL A 109 0.18 1.27 -12.83
CA VAL A 109 0.98 1.78 -13.96
C VAL A 109 0.05 2.37 -15.03
N ALA A 110 0.07 3.67 -15.20
CA ALA A 110 -0.90 4.41 -16.01
C ALA A 110 -0.89 4.03 -17.51
N ASP A 111 0.28 3.82 -18.09
CA ASP A 111 0.48 3.51 -19.51
C ASP A 111 0.45 2.01 -19.84
N LEU A 112 0.11 1.17 -18.85
CA LEU A 112 0.10 -0.28 -19.01
C LEU A 112 -0.97 -0.75 -20.01
N HIS A 113 -0.54 -1.43 -21.05
CA HIS A 113 -1.42 -2.13 -22.00
C HIS A 113 -0.74 -3.35 -22.61
N THR A 114 -1.53 -4.28 -23.08
CA THR A 114 -1.08 -5.45 -23.85
C THR A 114 -1.24 -5.18 -25.34
N SER A 115 -0.59 -6.00 -26.18
CA SER A 115 -0.71 -5.89 -27.64
C SER A 115 -2.16 -6.00 -28.16
N LYS A 116 -3.02 -6.70 -27.42
CA LYS A 116 -4.46 -6.82 -27.74
C LYS A 116 -5.29 -5.67 -27.20
N ASN A 117 -4.73 -4.80 -26.40
CA ASN A 117 -5.41 -3.70 -25.70
C ASN A 117 -6.71 -4.13 -25.00
N THR A 118 -6.70 -5.32 -24.39
CA THR A 118 -7.83 -5.89 -23.67
C THR A 118 -7.51 -5.96 -22.16
N PHE A 119 -8.53 -5.81 -21.34
CA PHE A 119 -8.44 -5.99 -19.91
C PHE A 119 -8.89 -7.41 -19.52
N ALA A 120 -8.26 -7.94 -18.50
CA ALA A 120 -8.67 -9.17 -17.88
C ALA A 120 -9.92 -8.94 -17.00
N PRO A 121 -10.73 -9.98 -16.75
CA PRO A 121 -11.84 -9.86 -15.81
C PRO A 121 -11.34 -9.56 -14.39
N VAL A 122 -12.22 -8.99 -13.55
CA VAL A 122 -11.95 -8.60 -12.16
C VAL A 122 -11.42 -9.77 -11.32
N SER A 123 -11.83 -10.99 -11.64
CA SER A 123 -11.33 -12.21 -11.00
C SER A 123 -9.80 -12.38 -11.04
N ARG A 124 -9.10 -11.61 -11.88
CA ARG A 124 -7.64 -11.65 -11.91
C ARG A 124 -6.97 -11.05 -10.69
N ILE A 125 -7.66 -10.19 -9.96
CA ILE A 125 -7.16 -9.56 -8.73
C ILE A 125 -7.92 -10.03 -7.48
N ILE A 126 -8.96 -10.85 -7.65
CA ILE A 126 -9.77 -11.40 -6.56
C ILE A 126 -9.59 -12.92 -6.55
N PRO A 127 -8.75 -13.49 -5.67
CA PRO A 127 -8.39 -14.90 -5.72
C PRO A 127 -9.58 -15.87 -5.66
N GLU A 128 -10.58 -15.59 -4.81
CA GLU A 128 -11.75 -16.44 -4.67
C GLU A 128 -12.71 -16.36 -5.87
N ALA A 129 -12.58 -15.34 -6.72
CA ALA A 129 -13.44 -15.18 -7.90
C ALA A 129 -12.87 -15.84 -9.17
N GLU A 130 -11.67 -16.43 -9.11
CA GLU A 130 -11.08 -17.12 -10.26
C GLU A 130 -11.88 -18.36 -10.65
N HIS A 131 -12.51 -19.03 -9.69
CA HIS A 131 -13.40 -20.18 -9.92
C HIS A 131 -14.75 -19.95 -9.26
N ASP A 132 -15.84 -20.33 -9.97
CA ASP A 132 -17.22 -20.13 -9.54
C ASP A 132 -17.58 -20.81 -8.20
N TYR A 133 -16.83 -21.82 -7.81
CA TYR A 133 -17.08 -22.60 -6.59
C TYR A 133 -16.72 -21.91 -5.29
N PHE A 134 -15.88 -20.90 -5.34
CA PHE A 134 -15.28 -20.30 -4.14
C PHE A 134 -15.71 -18.86 -3.87
N THR A 135 -16.60 -18.32 -4.71
CA THR A 135 -17.06 -16.94 -4.55
C THR A 135 -18.55 -16.86 -4.25
N MET A 136 -18.90 -15.99 -3.31
CA MET A 136 -20.29 -15.60 -3.06
C MET A 136 -20.74 -14.43 -3.96
N ARG A 137 -19.87 -13.94 -4.83
CA ARG A 137 -20.14 -12.82 -5.74
C ARG A 137 -21.07 -13.26 -6.85
N THR A 138 -22.11 -12.47 -7.13
CA THR A 138 -23.11 -12.73 -8.18
C THR A 138 -23.31 -11.50 -9.05
N GLY A 139 -23.77 -11.70 -10.27
CA GLY A 139 -24.16 -10.63 -11.19
C GLY A 139 -23.05 -9.57 -11.37
N LYS A 140 -23.41 -8.30 -11.14
CA LYS A 140 -22.47 -7.16 -11.30
C LYS A 140 -21.27 -7.26 -10.38
N GLY A 141 -21.42 -7.79 -9.17
CA GLY A 141 -20.31 -7.96 -8.22
C GLY A 141 -19.19 -8.89 -8.69
N ARG A 142 -19.41 -9.63 -9.80
CA ARG A 142 -18.36 -10.42 -10.46
C ARG A 142 -17.65 -9.68 -11.59
N ALA A 143 -18.23 -8.59 -12.06
CA ALA A 143 -17.74 -7.86 -13.23
C ALA A 143 -17.14 -6.50 -12.89
N THR A 144 -17.54 -5.90 -11.78
CA THR A 144 -17.11 -4.56 -11.36
C THR A 144 -16.82 -4.52 -9.86
N LEU A 145 -15.97 -3.58 -9.46
CA LEU A 145 -15.64 -3.26 -8.07
C LEU A 145 -15.97 -1.80 -7.82
N ASP A 146 -16.38 -1.46 -6.61
CA ASP A 146 -16.32 -0.07 -6.17
C ASP A 146 -14.87 0.38 -5.89
N PHE A 147 -14.66 1.67 -5.72
CA PHE A 147 -13.30 2.22 -5.58
C PHE A 147 -12.59 1.75 -4.31
N ALA A 148 -13.31 1.65 -3.20
CA ALA A 148 -12.72 1.21 -1.94
C ALA A 148 -12.32 -0.27 -2.00
N GLU A 149 -13.16 -1.10 -2.60
CA GLU A 149 -12.89 -2.51 -2.82
C GLU A 149 -11.74 -2.71 -3.82
N ALA A 150 -11.75 -1.97 -4.92
CA ALA A 150 -10.70 -2.01 -5.92
C ALA A 150 -9.33 -1.64 -5.35
N ALA A 151 -9.27 -0.59 -4.51
CA ALA A 151 -8.04 -0.20 -3.81
C ALA A 151 -7.49 -1.33 -2.93
N ARG A 152 -8.35 -1.97 -2.12
CA ARG A 152 -7.95 -3.09 -1.26
C ARG A 152 -7.42 -4.27 -2.07
N TRP A 153 -8.07 -4.61 -3.19
CA TRP A 153 -7.63 -5.72 -4.04
C TRP A 153 -6.36 -5.40 -4.83
N VAL A 154 -6.13 -4.15 -5.23
CA VAL A 154 -4.83 -3.73 -5.80
C VAL A 154 -3.72 -3.93 -4.76
N ILE A 155 -3.90 -3.45 -3.53
CA ILE A 155 -2.95 -3.62 -2.45
C ILE A 155 -2.68 -5.12 -2.18
N HIS A 156 -3.73 -5.92 -2.07
CA HIS A 156 -3.62 -7.36 -1.86
C HIS A 156 -2.85 -8.06 -2.98
N THR A 157 -3.17 -7.73 -4.23
CA THR A 157 -2.49 -8.32 -5.39
C THR A 157 -1.00 -7.99 -5.43
N GLN A 158 -0.62 -6.76 -5.05
CA GLN A 158 0.80 -6.40 -4.94
C GLN A 158 1.53 -7.21 -3.86
N ALA A 159 0.85 -7.59 -2.80
CA ALA A 159 1.44 -8.33 -1.69
C ALA A 159 1.41 -9.86 -1.87
N TYR A 160 0.34 -10.40 -2.48
CA TYR A 160 0.02 -11.83 -2.42
C TYR A 160 -0.24 -12.51 -3.77
N ASP A 161 -0.14 -11.82 -4.92
CA ASP A 161 -0.33 -12.52 -6.20
C ASP A 161 0.78 -13.56 -6.39
N TYR A 162 0.38 -14.77 -6.71
CA TYR A 162 1.31 -15.87 -6.91
C TYR A 162 2.18 -15.66 -8.15
N SER A 163 3.36 -16.26 -8.14
CA SER A 163 4.25 -16.30 -9.30
C SER A 163 3.57 -16.99 -10.48
N GLY A 164 3.68 -16.43 -11.66
CA GLY A 164 3.12 -17.00 -12.88
C GLY A 164 3.35 -16.11 -14.09
N ILE A 165 3.37 -16.71 -15.26
CA ILE A 165 3.52 -15.99 -16.53
C ILE A 165 2.26 -15.17 -16.78
N LYS A 166 2.43 -13.89 -17.08
CA LYS A 166 1.36 -12.94 -17.42
C LYS A 166 1.53 -12.47 -18.87
N SER A 167 0.47 -11.85 -19.42
CA SER A 167 0.59 -11.16 -20.71
C SER A 167 1.64 -10.07 -20.63
N GLY A 168 2.44 -9.94 -21.69
CA GLY A 168 3.48 -8.93 -21.75
C GLY A 168 2.91 -7.52 -21.93
N ALA A 169 3.53 -6.55 -21.29
CA ALA A 169 3.24 -5.14 -21.52
C ALA A 169 3.94 -4.66 -22.80
N VAL A 170 3.27 -3.85 -23.60
CA VAL A 170 3.88 -3.21 -24.77
C VAL A 170 5.01 -2.31 -24.31
N GLY A 171 6.16 -2.40 -24.97
CA GLY A 171 7.35 -1.62 -24.63
C GLY A 171 8.26 -2.27 -23.56
N ASP A 172 7.85 -3.36 -22.92
CA ASP A 172 8.73 -4.05 -21.95
C ASP A 172 9.85 -4.81 -22.67
N PRO A 173 11.12 -4.41 -22.51
CA PRO A 173 12.25 -5.04 -23.17
C PRO A 173 12.54 -6.47 -22.68
N ARG A 174 11.93 -6.88 -21.57
CA ARG A 174 12.13 -8.21 -20.95
C ARG A 174 11.18 -9.27 -21.46
N LEU A 175 10.31 -8.95 -22.43
CA LEU A 175 9.38 -9.92 -23.00
C LEU A 175 10.10 -11.01 -23.77
N LYS A 176 9.67 -12.26 -23.52
CA LYS A 176 10.07 -13.42 -24.33
C LYS A 176 8.82 -14.06 -24.92
N GLY A 177 8.67 -14.00 -26.25
CA GLY A 177 7.51 -14.57 -26.93
C GLY A 177 6.16 -13.97 -26.49
N GLY A 178 6.10 -12.66 -26.24
CA GLY A 178 4.88 -11.95 -25.78
C GLY A 178 4.50 -12.22 -24.33
N LYS A 179 5.32 -12.92 -23.56
CA LYS A 179 5.06 -13.28 -22.17
C LYS A 179 5.89 -12.44 -21.22
N GLY A 180 5.25 -11.82 -20.24
CA GLY A 180 5.88 -11.16 -19.10
C GLY A 180 6.19 -12.19 -18.02
N TYR A 181 7.44 -12.27 -17.61
CA TYR A 181 7.83 -13.12 -16.49
C TYR A 181 7.69 -12.31 -15.18
N PRO A 182 7.08 -12.88 -14.15
CA PRO A 182 6.99 -12.22 -12.86
C PRO A 182 8.37 -12.12 -12.20
N ILE A 183 8.52 -11.15 -11.30
CA ILE A 183 9.72 -11.03 -10.46
C ILE A 183 9.77 -12.19 -9.43
N GLY A 184 8.64 -12.81 -9.17
CA GLY A 184 8.47 -13.91 -8.24
C GLY A 184 7.13 -13.80 -7.52
N THR A 185 6.96 -14.55 -6.45
CA THR A 185 5.85 -14.38 -5.51
C THR A 185 6.03 -13.08 -4.75
N GLY A 186 4.95 -12.39 -4.37
CA GLY A 186 4.98 -11.22 -3.51
C GLY A 186 5.81 -11.48 -2.26
N TRP A 187 6.56 -10.50 -1.81
CA TRP A 187 7.46 -10.65 -0.66
C TRP A 187 6.78 -11.20 0.58
N THR A 188 5.46 -11.04 0.66
CA THR A 188 4.63 -11.57 1.76
C THR A 188 3.82 -12.79 1.40
N GLY A 189 3.81 -13.21 0.13
CA GLY A 189 2.93 -14.27 -0.36
C GLY A 189 3.17 -15.65 0.25
N MET A 190 4.36 -15.89 0.78
CA MET A 190 4.74 -17.16 1.42
C MET A 190 5.08 -16.98 2.89
N THR A 191 4.87 -15.79 3.44
CA THR A 191 5.19 -15.48 4.85
C THR A 191 3.95 -14.99 5.57
N GLY A 192 3.81 -15.38 6.83
CA GLY A 192 2.87 -14.77 7.76
C GLY A 192 3.42 -13.47 8.34
N GLY A 193 2.57 -12.73 9.04
CA GLY A 193 2.95 -11.55 9.81
C GLY A 193 2.45 -11.64 11.24
N THR A 194 3.23 -11.11 12.16
CA THR A 194 2.82 -10.90 13.55
C THR A 194 2.46 -9.43 13.72
N VAL A 195 1.29 -9.16 14.28
CA VAL A 195 0.80 -7.81 14.55
C VAL A 195 0.52 -7.68 16.03
N VAL A 196 1.14 -6.69 16.67
CA VAL A 196 0.80 -6.27 18.04
C VAL A 196 -0.41 -5.35 17.94
N ARG A 197 -1.51 -5.71 18.59
CA ARG A 197 -2.75 -4.92 18.55
C ARG A 197 -2.79 -3.94 19.72
N GLY A 198 -3.15 -2.70 19.43
CA GLY A 198 -3.55 -1.69 20.40
C GLY A 198 -5.07 -1.59 20.52
N ASP A 199 -5.54 -0.70 21.36
CA ASP A 199 -6.97 -0.43 21.57
C ASP A 199 -7.61 0.29 20.36
N THR A 200 -6.79 1.02 19.59
CA THR A 200 -7.19 1.67 18.34
C THR A 200 -6.28 1.27 17.19
N LEU A 201 -6.69 1.56 15.96
CA LEU A 201 -5.83 1.35 14.80
C LEU A 201 -4.58 2.24 14.84
N LEU A 202 -4.67 3.49 15.30
CA LEU A 202 -3.52 4.37 15.46
C LEU A 202 -2.51 3.79 16.48
N GLU A 203 -2.97 3.32 17.62
CA GLU A 203 -2.09 2.65 18.58
C GLU A 203 -1.51 1.35 18.01
N THR A 204 -2.28 0.59 17.21
CA THR A 204 -1.76 -0.58 16.50
C THR A 204 -0.61 -0.19 15.55
N LEU A 205 -0.73 0.91 14.79
CA LEU A 205 0.34 1.36 13.91
C LEU A 205 1.61 1.71 14.71
N LEU A 206 1.47 2.44 15.80
CA LEU A 206 2.60 2.78 16.67
C LEU A 206 3.27 1.53 17.29
N LEU A 207 2.48 0.59 17.82
CA LEU A 207 3.00 -0.63 18.44
C LEU A 207 3.75 -1.55 17.46
N ASN A 208 3.53 -1.39 16.15
CA ASN A 208 4.25 -2.11 15.09
C ASN A 208 5.31 -1.24 14.41
N SER A 209 5.73 -0.18 15.06
CA SER A 209 6.84 0.68 14.61
C SER A 209 8.13 0.29 15.32
N THR A 210 9.26 0.53 14.66
CA THR A 210 10.60 0.30 15.20
C THR A 210 11.47 1.52 14.95
N GLU A 211 12.50 1.67 15.74
CA GLU A 211 13.49 2.74 15.55
C GLU A 211 14.09 2.72 14.14
N SER A 212 14.41 1.53 13.61
CA SER A 212 14.96 1.39 12.25
C SER A 212 13.99 1.80 11.13
N ALA A 213 12.68 1.73 11.37
CA ALA A 213 11.68 2.15 10.39
C ALA A 213 11.41 3.67 10.37
N ILE A 214 11.77 4.37 11.46
CA ILE A 214 11.47 5.81 11.65
C ILE A 214 12.74 6.64 11.78
N GLY A 215 13.77 6.13 12.44
CA GLY A 215 15.02 6.85 12.70
C GLY A 215 15.91 7.05 11.47
N ALA A 216 17.16 7.37 11.70
CA ALA A 216 18.12 7.72 10.64
C ALA A 216 18.31 6.60 9.59
N GLU A 217 18.19 5.34 9.97
CA GLU A 217 18.32 4.19 9.06
C GLU A 217 17.24 4.18 7.96
N ALA A 218 16.09 4.80 8.22
CA ALA A 218 14.98 4.88 7.26
C ALA A 218 15.19 5.90 6.12
N ALA A 219 16.31 6.62 6.08
CA ALA A 219 16.53 7.69 5.09
C ALA A 219 16.45 7.22 3.63
N LEU A 220 16.85 5.97 3.33
CA LEU A 220 16.79 5.37 2.01
C LEU A 220 15.55 4.49 1.78
N ASP A 221 14.73 4.29 2.82
CA ASP A 221 13.54 3.46 2.79
C ASP A 221 12.35 4.21 2.18
N LYS A 222 12.19 4.13 0.87
CA LYS A 222 11.19 4.88 0.13
C LYS A 222 10.04 3.99 -0.34
N PRO A 223 8.82 4.18 0.16
CA PRO A 223 7.64 3.51 -0.38
C PRO A 223 7.37 3.94 -1.84
N VAL A 224 6.47 3.23 -2.48
CA VAL A 224 6.18 3.42 -3.91
C VAL A 224 5.78 4.85 -4.29
N TRP A 225 5.10 5.59 -3.42
CA TRP A 225 4.66 6.96 -3.69
C TRP A 225 5.75 8.02 -3.51
N GLU A 226 6.87 7.71 -2.87
CA GLU A 226 8.06 8.58 -2.78
C GLU A 226 9.06 8.34 -3.92
N ARG A 227 8.80 7.35 -4.78
CA ARG A 227 9.66 7.01 -5.92
C ARG A 227 9.06 7.50 -7.23
N PRO A 228 9.86 7.62 -8.31
CA PRO A 228 9.33 7.82 -9.64
C PRO A 228 8.29 6.75 -9.98
N GLN A 229 7.24 7.16 -10.71
CA GLN A 229 6.18 6.26 -11.14
C GLN A 229 6.73 5.15 -12.04
N ASP A 230 6.34 3.90 -11.78
CA ASP A 230 6.64 2.79 -12.66
C ASP A 230 5.92 2.95 -14.00
N THR A 231 6.58 2.57 -15.10
CA THR A 231 6.02 2.59 -16.45
C THR A 231 5.82 1.19 -17.01
N ALA A 232 5.10 1.09 -18.13
CA ALA A 232 4.95 -0.19 -18.85
C ALA A 232 6.28 -0.72 -19.37
N THR A 233 7.24 0.17 -19.66
CA THR A 233 8.56 -0.19 -20.20
C THR A 233 9.57 -0.50 -19.12
N GLN A 234 9.37 -0.01 -17.91
CA GLN A 234 10.38 -0.02 -16.89
C GLN A 234 9.85 -0.29 -15.49
N ARG A 235 10.15 -1.43 -15.00
CA ARG A 235 10.78 -1.63 -13.73
C ARG A 235 12.14 -2.23 -14.08
N ILE A 236 13.19 -1.39 -14.24
CA ILE A 236 14.55 -1.93 -14.31
C ILE A 236 15.02 -2.05 -12.87
N PRO A 237 15.15 -3.26 -12.36
CA PRO A 237 16.05 -3.43 -11.27
C PRO A 237 17.47 -3.32 -11.89
N ASP A 238 18.20 -2.28 -11.55
CA ASP A 238 19.63 -2.47 -11.39
C ASP A 238 19.85 -3.56 -10.33
N ALA A 239 21.03 -4.13 -10.27
CA ALA A 239 21.30 -5.18 -9.29
C ALA A 239 21.04 -4.74 -7.84
N GLU A 240 20.96 -3.43 -7.57
CA GLU A 240 20.70 -2.84 -6.25
C GLU A 240 19.21 -2.63 -5.97
N SER A 241 18.34 -2.58 -6.99
CA SER A 241 16.91 -2.34 -6.83
C SER A 241 16.05 -3.60 -6.86
N ILE A 242 16.66 -4.79 -6.88
CA ILE A 242 15.94 -6.08 -6.86
C ILE A 242 15.33 -6.36 -5.49
N ALA A 243 15.89 -5.79 -4.43
CA ALA A 243 15.43 -5.96 -3.06
C ALA A 243 14.93 -4.65 -2.46
N PRO A 244 13.92 -4.71 -1.57
CA PRO A 244 13.49 -3.56 -0.79
C PRO A 244 14.65 -2.96 0.03
N LYS A 245 14.65 -1.64 0.17
CA LYS A 245 15.68 -0.90 0.91
C LYS A 245 15.34 -0.74 2.41
N GLY A 246 14.12 -1.06 2.80
CA GLY A 246 13.67 -1.00 4.18
C GLY A 246 12.24 -1.49 4.36
N ALA A 247 11.68 -1.21 5.53
CA ALA A 247 10.37 -1.71 5.93
C ALA A 247 9.22 -1.10 5.10
N ALA A 248 9.26 0.21 4.83
CA ALA A 248 8.24 0.88 4.06
C ALA A 248 8.28 0.51 2.57
N ASP A 249 9.48 0.38 1.98
CA ASP A 249 9.65 -0.14 0.62
C ASP A 249 9.14 -1.58 0.51
N LEU A 250 9.49 -2.45 1.47
CA LEU A 250 8.97 -3.82 1.54
C LEU A 250 7.46 -3.86 1.67
N ALA A 251 6.88 -3.04 2.55
CA ALA A 251 5.45 -3.00 2.80
C ALA A 251 4.63 -2.55 1.58
N THR A 252 5.26 -1.79 0.66
CA THR A 252 4.63 -1.25 -0.54
C THR A 252 5.23 -1.79 -1.84
N TRP A 253 6.01 -2.87 -1.75
CA TRP A 253 6.65 -3.49 -2.91
C TRP A 253 5.65 -3.91 -3.98
N GLN A 254 5.87 -3.47 -5.23
CA GLN A 254 4.96 -3.77 -6.34
C GLN A 254 5.44 -5.00 -7.11
N GLU A 255 4.84 -6.13 -6.83
CA GLU A 255 5.09 -7.39 -7.55
C GLU A 255 4.53 -7.38 -8.96
N ARG A 256 3.45 -6.64 -9.18
CA ARG A 256 2.71 -6.63 -10.44
C ARG A 256 2.56 -5.24 -11.00
N ARG A 257 2.64 -5.16 -12.31
CA ARG A 257 2.12 -4.00 -13.02
C ARG A 257 0.64 -4.21 -13.23
N ILE A 258 -0.15 -3.32 -12.67
CA ILE A 258 -1.61 -3.35 -12.69
C ILE A 258 -2.10 -2.04 -13.29
N ARG A 259 -3.19 -2.10 -14.02
CA ARG A 259 -3.98 -0.94 -14.44
C ARG A 259 -5.45 -1.29 -14.35
N LEU A 260 -6.20 -0.52 -13.59
CA LEU A 260 -7.64 -0.64 -13.50
C LEU A 260 -8.28 0.22 -14.60
N PRO A 261 -9.14 -0.35 -15.46
CA PRO A 261 -9.94 0.44 -16.38
C PRO A 261 -11.15 1.00 -15.65
N VAL A 262 -11.53 2.24 -15.96
CA VAL A 262 -12.83 2.79 -15.55
C VAL A 262 -13.87 2.38 -16.59
N SER A 263 -14.94 1.70 -16.16
CA SER A 263 -16.08 1.41 -17.02
C SER A 263 -17.16 2.46 -16.81
N TYR A 264 -17.43 3.28 -17.82
CA TYR A 264 -18.50 4.27 -17.79
C TYR A 264 -19.86 3.69 -18.27
N THR A 265 -20.02 2.37 -18.28
CA THR A 265 -21.29 1.75 -18.64
C THR A 265 -22.27 1.93 -17.49
N HIS A 266 -23.03 2.97 -17.55
CA HIS A 266 -24.26 3.36 -16.83
C HIS A 266 -24.13 4.71 -16.10
N LEU A 267 -24.23 5.76 -16.86
CA LEU A 267 -25.02 6.91 -16.43
C LEU A 267 -26.47 6.70 -16.82
#